data_4728e83e4f67ad92ad6a33dd910bbe38
#
_entry.id   4728e83e4f67ad92ad6a33dd910bbe38
#
_cell.length_a   1.000
_cell.length_b   1.000
_cell.length_c   1.000
_cell.angle_alpha   90.00
_cell.angle_beta   90.00
_cell.angle_gamma   90.00
#
_symmetry.space_group_name_H-M   'P 1'
#
loop_
_entity.id
_entity.type
_entity.pdbx_description
1 polymer ?
#
loop_
_entity_poly.entity_id
_entity_poly.type
_entity_poly.pdbx_seq_one_letter_code
_entity_poly.pdbx_strand_id
1 'polypeptide(L)'
;MLGGMLAGHNESEVESKNGRREFYGMSSDRAREIHGKRKDGYRGNEGRAVILPDRGPVSETVEDILGGVRSSCTYIGARRLKDIPKCASFVRCNQPLNTVFETYDNNS
;
A
#
# COMPACT_ATOMS: atom_id res chain seq x y z
N MET A 1 0.62 2.46 5.46
CA MET A 1 -0.65 2.73 4.74
C MET A 1 -0.76 1.76 3.57
N LEU A 2 -1.91 1.13 3.37
CA LEU A 2 -2.08 0.03 2.41
C LEU A 2 -2.98 0.36 1.21
N GLY A 3 -3.54 1.57 1.14
CA GLY A 3 -4.51 1.93 0.11
C GLY A 3 -4.08 1.59 -1.32
N GLY A 4 -2.87 1.98 -1.70
CA GLY A 4 -2.34 1.70 -3.04
C GLY A 4 -2.12 0.21 -3.34
N MET A 5 -1.81 -0.58 -2.33
CA MET A 5 -1.62 -2.03 -2.48
C MET A 5 -2.93 -2.76 -2.75
N LEU A 6 -4.03 -2.24 -2.23
CA LEU A 6 -5.35 -2.89 -2.30
C LEU A 6 -6.23 -2.35 -3.42
N ALA A 7 -5.90 -1.20 -3.97
CA ALA A 7 -6.77 -0.47 -4.90
C ALA A 7 -6.99 -1.17 -6.25
N GLY A 8 -6.05 -1.99 -6.71
CA GLY A 8 -6.15 -2.70 -7.99
C GLY A 8 -6.91 -4.02 -7.94
N HIS A 9 -7.44 -4.42 -6.80
CA HIS A 9 -8.11 -5.70 -6.62
C HIS A 9 -9.59 -5.66 -6.95
N ASN A 10 -10.16 -6.83 -7.24
CA ASN A 10 -11.57 -7.00 -7.63
C ASN A 10 -12.54 -6.47 -6.57
N GLU A 11 -12.19 -6.56 -5.30
CA GLU A 11 -12.99 -6.12 -4.16
C GLU A 11 -12.93 -4.62 -3.91
N SER A 12 -12.12 -3.89 -4.68
CA SER A 12 -12.08 -2.43 -4.64
C SER A 12 -13.41 -1.84 -5.12
N GLU A 13 -13.84 -0.73 -4.53
CA GLU A 13 -15.09 -0.05 -4.91
C GLU A 13 -15.09 0.52 -6.32
N VAL A 14 -13.92 0.73 -6.90
CA VAL A 14 -13.79 1.29 -8.25
C VAL A 14 -13.89 0.19 -9.29
N GLU A 15 -14.84 0.36 -10.21
CA GLU A 15 -15.03 -0.59 -11.30
C GLU A 15 -13.81 -0.63 -12.24
N SER A 16 -13.51 -1.84 -12.70
CA SER A 16 -12.50 -2.05 -13.71
C SER A 16 -12.99 -1.58 -15.08
N LYS A 17 -12.17 -0.79 -15.75
CA LYS A 17 -12.40 -0.39 -17.16
C LYS A 17 -11.21 -0.85 -17.98
N ASN A 18 -11.46 -1.76 -18.93
CA ASN A 18 -10.41 -2.29 -19.82
C ASN A 18 -9.20 -2.89 -19.08
N GLY A 19 -9.43 -3.60 -17.98
CA GLY A 19 -8.39 -4.21 -17.17
C GLY A 19 -7.61 -3.21 -16.30
N ARG A 20 -8.15 -2.02 -16.07
CA ARG A 20 -7.52 -0.95 -15.30
C ARG A 20 -8.49 -0.35 -14.30
N ARG A 21 -7.97 0.09 -13.16
CA ARG A 21 -8.73 0.76 -12.10
C ARG A 21 -8.10 2.09 -11.74
N GLU A 22 -8.94 3.06 -11.43
CA GLU A 22 -8.50 4.38 -10.99
C GLU A 22 -8.35 4.38 -9.47
N PHE A 23 -7.12 4.64 -9.00
CA PHE A 23 -6.83 4.84 -7.59
C PHE A 23 -6.72 6.34 -7.29
N TYR A 24 -7.35 6.77 -6.19
CA TYR A 24 -7.31 8.16 -5.74
C TYR A 24 -7.22 8.24 -4.22
N GLY A 25 -6.47 9.22 -3.70
CA GLY A 25 -6.44 9.53 -2.27
C GLY A 25 -7.68 10.31 -1.84
N MET A 26 -8.09 10.18 -0.58
CA MET A 26 -9.29 10.85 -0.06
C MET A 26 -9.26 12.38 -0.12
N SER A 27 -8.08 12.98 -0.18
CA SER A 27 -7.91 14.43 -0.36
C SER A 27 -7.79 14.86 -1.82
N SER A 28 -7.88 13.94 -2.78
CA SER A 28 -7.90 14.28 -4.20
C SER A 28 -9.23 14.88 -4.64
N ASP A 29 -9.22 15.66 -5.73
CA ASP A 29 -10.45 16.20 -6.32
C ASP A 29 -11.41 15.08 -6.76
N ARG A 30 -10.87 13.98 -7.27
CA ARG A 30 -11.65 12.82 -7.70
C ARG A 30 -12.38 12.15 -6.53
N ALA A 31 -11.72 12.00 -5.37
CA ALA A 31 -12.36 11.46 -4.18
C ALA A 31 -13.48 12.37 -3.67
N ARG A 32 -13.29 13.67 -3.74
CA ARG A 32 -14.31 14.67 -3.37
C ARG A 32 -15.53 14.61 -4.26
N GLU A 33 -15.36 14.43 -5.57
CA GLU A 33 -16.47 14.26 -6.52
C GLU A 33 -17.28 13.00 -6.21
N ILE A 34 -16.60 11.87 -5.99
CA ILE A 34 -17.26 10.57 -5.76
C ILE A 34 -18.00 10.53 -4.43
N HIS A 35 -17.39 11.08 -3.36
CA HIS A 35 -17.94 11.05 -2.02
C HIS A 35 -18.80 12.29 -1.66
N GLY A 36 -19.04 13.19 -2.62
CA GLY A 36 -19.91 14.36 -2.43
C GLY A 36 -19.37 15.40 -1.44
N LYS A 37 -18.10 15.36 -1.11
CA LYS A 37 -17.47 16.36 -0.23
C LYS A 37 -17.15 17.62 -0.99
N ARG A 38 -17.57 18.78 -0.42
CA ARG A 38 -17.24 20.08 -0.99
C ARG A 38 -15.73 20.29 -0.98
N LYS A 39 -15.27 20.99 -2.01
CA LYS A 39 -13.90 21.47 -2.14
C LYS A 39 -13.64 22.54 -1.07
N ASP A 40 -13.04 22.16 0.05
CA ASP A 40 -12.64 23.10 1.08
C ASP A 40 -11.37 23.80 0.63
N GLY A 41 -11.43 25.13 0.46
CA GLY A 41 -10.34 25.92 -0.08
C GLY A 41 -9.07 25.96 0.77
N TYR A 42 -9.12 25.48 2.01
CA TYR A 42 -7.94 25.44 2.89
C TYR A 42 -7.23 24.07 2.88
N ARG A 43 -7.86 23.05 2.34
CA ARG A 43 -7.22 21.72 2.18
C ARG A 43 -6.58 21.61 0.81
N GLY A 44 -5.27 21.44 0.77
CA GLY A 44 -4.57 21.14 -0.46
C GLY A 44 -4.99 19.82 -1.08
N ASN A 45 -4.80 19.70 -2.37
CA ASN A 45 -5.00 18.44 -3.09
C ASN A 45 -3.79 17.52 -2.85
N GLU A 46 -3.81 16.74 -1.77
CA GLU A 46 -2.72 15.84 -1.38
C GLU A 46 -2.75 14.51 -2.14
N GLY A 47 -3.87 14.20 -2.79
CA GLY A 47 -4.07 12.94 -3.50
C GLY A 47 -3.91 13.07 -5.00
N ARG A 48 -3.35 12.04 -5.61
CA ARG A 48 -3.24 11.87 -7.06
C ARG A 48 -4.20 10.79 -7.51
N ALA A 49 -4.92 11.01 -8.63
CA ALA A 49 -5.58 9.94 -9.34
C ALA A 49 -4.57 9.24 -10.24
N VAL A 50 -4.39 7.94 -10.06
CA VAL A 50 -3.53 7.10 -10.91
C VAL A 50 -4.30 5.89 -11.41
N ILE A 51 -3.97 5.44 -12.60
CA ILE A 51 -4.57 4.26 -13.19
C ILE A 51 -3.71 3.05 -12.84
N LEU A 52 -4.31 2.04 -12.22
CA LEU A 52 -3.66 0.80 -11.84
C LEU A 52 -4.18 -0.37 -12.68
N PRO A 53 -3.33 -1.36 -12.97
CA PRO A 53 -3.81 -2.59 -13.60
C PRO A 53 -4.68 -3.39 -12.63
N ASP A 54 -5.58 -4.21 -13.18
CA ASP A 54 -6.31 -5.19 -12.39
C ASP A 54 -5.35 -6.21 -11.79
N ARG A 55 -5.50 -6.46 -10.48
CA ARG A 55 -4.65 -7.38 -9.73
C ARG A 55 -5.35 -8.69 -9.34
N GLY A 56 -6.60 -8.87 -9.76
CA GLY A 56 -7.38 -10.04 -9.38
C GLY A 56 -7.86 -10.01 -7.93
N PRO A 57 -8.07 -11.17 -7.29
CA PRO A 57 -8.60 -11.22 -5.93
C PRO A 57 -7.61 -10.68 -4.89
N VAL A 58 -8.12 -10.00 -3.88
CA VAL A 58 -7.32 -9.41 -2.80
C VAL A 58 -6.64 -10.48 -1.92
N SER A 59 -7.15 -11.69 -1.92
CA SER A 59 -6.60 -12.80 -1.13
C SER A 59 -5.11 -13.05 -1.38
N GLU A 60 -4.65 -12.93 -2.61
CA GLU A 60 -3.23 -13.10 -2.95
C GLU A 60 -2.35 -12.05 -2.28
N THR A 61 -2.75 -10.79 -2.34
CA THR A 61 -2.01 -9.70 -1.66
C THR A 61 -2.05 -9.86 -0.14
N VAL A 62 -3.19 -10.28 0.42
CA VAL A 62 -3.30 -10.54 1.86
C VAL A 62 -2.38 -11.68 2.29
N GLU A 63 -2.30 -12.75 1.53
CA GLU A 63 -1.38 -13.86 1.80
C GLU A 63 0.07 -13.41 1.78
N ASP A 64 0.47 -12.59 0.82
CA ASP A 64 1.82 -12.03 0.75
C ASP A 64 2.13 -11.14 1.96
N ILE A 65 1.21 -10.28 2.36
CA ILE A 65 1.37 -9.42 3.54
C ILE A 65 1.52 -10.28 4.80
N LEU A 66 0.65 -11.26 4.98
CA LEU A 66 0.71 -12.16 6.14
C LEU A 66 1.99 -13.00 6.15
N GLY A 67 2.44 -13.44 4.98
CA GLY A 67 3.72 -14.13 4.82
C GLY A 67 4.89 -13.25 5.28
N GLY A 68 4.90 -11.99 4.89
CA GLY A 68 5.88 -11.01 5.33
C GLY A 68 5.87 -10.78 6.84
N VAL A 69 4.68 -10.68 7.42
CA VAL A 69 4.52 -10.52 8.89
C VAL A 69 5.04 -11.75 9.62
N ARG A 70 4.71 -12.96 9.16
CA ARG A 70 5.22 -14.20 9.76
C ARG A 70 6.74 -14.29 9.70
N SER A 71 7.34 -13.95 8.56
CA SER A 71 8.79 -13.93 8.39
C SER A 71 9.43 -12.93 9.34
N SER A 72 8.85 -11.73 9.46
CA SER A 72 9.33 -10.72 10.40
C SER A 72 9.31 -11.21 11.84
N CYS A 73 8.24 -11.88 12.25
CA CYS A 73 8.14 -12.49 13.57
C CYS A 73 9.26 -13.53 13.82
N THR A 74 9.56 -14.33 12.81
CA THR A 74 10.64 -15.33 12.88
C THR A 74 12.00 -14.66 13.06
N TYR A 75 12.29 -13.61 12.31
CA TYR A 75 13.56 -12.90 12.36
C TYR A 75 13.81 -12.23 13.72
N ILE A 76 12.78 -11.68 14.34
CA ILE A 76 12.92 -11.01 15.64
C ILE A 76 12.64 -11.92 16.84
N GLY A 77 12.24 -13.16 16.61
CA GLY A 77 11.94 -14.12 17.67
C GLY A 77 10.61 -13.89 18.38
N ALA A 78 9.67 -13.18 17.74
CA ALA A 78 8.33 -12.97 18.31
C ALA A 78 7.42 -14.16 17.97
N ARG A 79 6.81 -14.76 19.00
CA ARG A 79 5.84 -15.86 18.80
C ARG A 79 4.42 -15.39 18.56
N ARG A 80 4.09 -14.16 18.93
CA ARG A 80 2.77 -13.54 18.83
C ARG A 80 2.91 -12.10 18.33
N LEU A 81 1.91 -11.61 17.62
CA LEU A 81 1.91 -10.22 17.12
C LEU A 81 2.10 -9.20 18.24
N LYS A 82 1.49 -9.42 19.39
CA LYS A 82 1.60 -8.51 20.53
C LYS A 82 3.03 -8.42 21.12
N ASP A 83 3.86 -9.39 20.83
CA ASP A 83 5.25 -9.42 21.31
C ASP A 83 6.22 -8.70 20.36
N ILE A 84 5.78 -8.34 19.16
CA ILE A 84 6.60 -7.64 18.17
C ILE A 84 7.28 -6.38 18.74
N PRO A 85 6.56 -5.46 19.41
CA PRO A 85 7.19 -4.27 19.97
C PRO A 85 8.27 -4.55 21.01
N LYS A 86 8.16 -5.67 21.72
CA LYS A 86 9.14 -6.08 22.74
C LYS A 86 10.38 -6.74 22.15
N CYS A 87 10.20 -7.44 21.03
CA CYS A 87 11.28 -8.21 20.40
C CYS A 87 12.01 -7.41 19.33
N ALA A 88 11.37 -6.43 18.72
CA ALA A 88 11.94 -5.62 17.65
C ALA A 88 12.86 -4.52 18.19
N SER A 89 13.96 -4.28 17.48
CA SER A 89 14.81 -3.12 17.67
C SER A 89 14.69 -2.21 16.47
N PHE A 90 14.49 -0.92 16.73
CA PHE A 90 14.33 0.08 15.67
C PHE A 90 15.57 0.97 15.61
N VAL A 91 16.03 1.22 14.41
CA VAL A 91 17.18 2.09 14.16
C VAL A 91 16.70 3.28 13.35
N ARG A 92 17.01 4.48 13.84
CA ARG A 92 16.68 5.70 13.11
C ARG A 92 17.70 5.91 11.98
N CYS A 93 17.22 6.00 10.74
CA CYS A 93 18.04 6.21 9.56
C CYS A 93 17.65 7.50 8.87
N ASN A 94 18.66 8.26 8.39
CA ASN A 94 18.42 9.46 7.60
C ASN A 94 18.07 9.15 6.15
N GLN A 95 18.67 8.09 5.60
CA GLN A 95 18.41 7.62 4.25
C GLN A 95 18.27 6.09 4.27
N PRO A 96 17.04 5.56 4.42
CA PRO A 96 16.81 4.13 4.38
C PRO A 96 16.90 3.64 2.94
N LEU A 97 18.11 3.33 2.49
CA LEU A 97 18.36 2.77 1.17
C LEU A 97 18.46 1.25 1.29
N ASN A 98 17.57 0.54 0.62
CA ASN A 98 17.67 -0.91 0.51
C ASN A 98 18.30 -1.27 -0.82
N THR A 99 19.61 -1.53 -0.82
CA THR A 99 20.38 -1.84 -2.02
C THR A 99 20.30 -3.31 -2.44
N VAL A 100 19.65 -4.15 -1.66
CA VAL A 100 19.59 -5.61 -1.91
C VAL A 100 18.99 -5.94 -3.28
N PHE A 101 18.05 -5.15 -3.74
CA PHE A 101 17.33 -5.36 -5.00
C PHE A 101 17.90 -4.55 -6.19
N GLU A 102 18.82 -3.64 -5.99
CA GLU A 102 19.36 -2.81 -7.05
C GLU A 102 20.08 -3.63 -8.14
N THR A 103 20.68 -4.74 -7.76
CA THR A 103 21.40 -5.64 -8.68
C THR A 103 20.45 -6.35 -9.65
N TYR A 104 19.20 -6.51 -9.28
CA TYR A 104 18.20 -7.17 -10.14
C TYR A 104 17.58 -6.21 -11.15
N ASP A 105 17.44 -4.95 -10.82
CA ASP A 105 16.89 -3.93 -11.71
C ASP A 105 17.84 -3.54 -12.83
N ASN A 106 19.15 -3.67 -12.60
CA ASN A 106 20.18 -3.36 -13.60
C ASN A 106 20.40 -4.46 -14.64
N ASN A 107 19.81 -5.63 -14.47
CA ASN A 107 19.92 -6.77 -15.38
C ASN A 107 18.66 -7.04 -16.22
N SER A 108 17.69 -6.16 -16.12
CA SER A 108 16.44 -6.24 -16.90
C SER A 108 16.48 -5.42 -18.18
#